data_eed8d63de1ac8afcbd7c3214df4bf911
#
_entry.id   eed8d63de1ac8afcbd7c3214df4bf911
#
_cell.length_a   1.000
_cell.length_b   1.000
_cell.length_c   1.000
_cell.angle_alpha   90.00
_cell.angle_beta   90.00
_cell.angle_gamma   90.00
#
_symmetry.space_group_name_H-M   'P 1'
#
loop_
_entity.id
_entity.type
_entity.pdbx_description
1 polymer ?
#
loop_
_entity_poly.entity_id
_entity_poly.type
_entity_poly.pdbx_seq_one_letter_code
_entity_poly.pdbx_strand_id
1 'polypeptide(L)'
;MENEEFDVAVVGGGPNGLTCAAYLARAGAHTVVLDKRFEWGGTMASDDYSTPFLYNLCQFTLPVGLGLPPYADLELNRFAVRFIEPDPPVAFVPEGGGEPLVVGRDGAALGLTGSLDAVEHVMLPLLYTPPVPVDEVERVLDHDEGTQVLDLARLTPAAMTQATADPRAAGLLRYLCALAGFTRPDEPLGLMGAFALTRLLRPTIVAGGTKSLANGLFRAGAKAGAQYRNVADVVRIDTADSGFRVVCRDERQFTARTVVSTLDPRTTFLELLDPSVVPAELRSAAEAWRLDRVGPFVAHFGIKGAPPHLESEDATRALLQVMGFDDATAVVDHVEMAAAGRLPERPAGHLTVTTAHDPLQASPGPYGPLHTLRFETVAPYDHPEGIWDRERVSYRTRCWEFLGSHTTGLDEARLLFGFADSPRDLERRFRTTRGGSVRQGALIREQTFTGRPHADCSDGRTPIDSLYLAGGGVHPGIPGSLGGGYNAARAVCSDLGLERWWPDPAIVEHAREVGLLPEVHIA
;
A
#
# COMPACT_ATOMS: atom_id res chain seq x y z
N MET A 1 30.54 -10.74 21.85
CA MET A 1 29.09 -10.43 21.68
C MET A 1 28.39 -11.75 21.90
N GLU A 2 27.53 -11.86 22.91
CA GLU A 2 26.74 -13.07 23.13
C GLU A 2 25.91 -13.31 21.86
N ASN A 3 25.96 -14.54 21.33
CA ASN A 3 25.10 -14.98 20.25
C ASN A 3 23.68 -15.10 20.84
N GLU A 4 22.91 -14.02 20.77
CA GLU A 4 21.49 -14.05 21.15
C GLU A 4 20.75 -14.90 20.09
N GLU A 5 20.14 -15.99 20.55
CA GLU A 5 19.37 -16.90 19.69
C GLU A 5 17.88 -16.54 19.79
N PHE A 6 17.23 -16.41 18.64
CA PHE A 6 15.81 -16.08 18.51
C PHE A 6 15.03 -17.28 17.98
N ASP A 7 13.77 -17.39 18.37
CA ASP A 7 12.86 -18.30 17.69
C ASP A 7 12.55 -17.77 16.29
N VAL A 8 12.32 -16.45 16.17
CA VAL A 8 11.95 -15.82 14.89
C VAL A 8 12.72 -14.52 14.66
N ALA A 9 13.34 -14.40 13.49
CA ALA A 9 13.86 -13.14 12.97
C ALA A 9 12.96 -12.63 11.83
N VAL A 10 12.37 -11.45 12.02
CA VAL A 10 11.56 -10.76 11.01
C VAL A 10 12.43 -9.75 10.27
N VAL A 11 12.62 -9.94 8.97
CA VAL A 11 13.41 -9.07 8.11
C VAL A 11 12.50 -8.02 7.48
N GLY A 12 12.64 -6.78 7.94
CA GLY A 12 11.83 -5.63 7.55
C GLY A 12 10.79 -5.23 8.61
N GLY A 13 10.96 -4.03 9.17
CA GLY A 13 10.06 -3.40 10.16
C GLY A 13 8.97 -2.54 9.50
N GLY A 14 8.51 -2.92 8.32
CA GLY A 14 7.32 -2.34 7.68
C GLY A 14 6.03 -2.83 8.35
N PRO A 15 4.84 -2.38 7.87
CA PRO A 15 3.57 -2.68 8.53
C PRO A 15 3.32 -4.18 8.72
N ASN A 16 3.61 -5.00 7.71
CA ASN A 16 3.44 -6.45 7.82
C ASN A 16 4.42 -7.09 8.80
N GLY A 17 5.69 -6.65 8.82
CA GLY A 17 6.70 -7.17 9.75
C GLY A 17 6.39 -6.81 11.20
N LEU A 18 5.96 -5.57 11.45
CA LEU A 18 5.53 -5.13 12.78
C LEU A 18 4.28 -5.92 13.25
N THR A 19 3.34 -6.17 12.34
CA THR A 19 2.16 -7.00 12.63
C THR A 19 2.57 -8.42 12.97
N CYS A 20 3.32 -9.08 12.10
CA CYS A 20 3.79 -10.46 12.31
C CYS A 20 4.53 -10.60 13.65
N ALA A 21 5.48 -9.72 13.92
CA ALA A 21 6.26 -9.74 15.16
C ALA A 21 5.40 -9.53 16.41
N ALA A 22 4.40 -8.65 16.36
CA ALA A 22 3.50 -8.41 17.49
C ALA A 22 2.66 -9.66 17.81
N TYR A 23 2.16 -10.34 16.80
CA TYR A 23 1.39 -11.58 16.99
C TYR A 23 2.26 -12.71 17.53
N LEU A 24 3.44 -12.93 16.95
CA LEU A 24 4.36 -14.00 17.35
C LEU A 24 4.91 -13.80 18.77
N ALA A 25 5.34 -12.58 19.09
CA ALA A 25 5.81 -12.27 20.45
C ALA A 25 4.71 -12.48 21.50
N ARG A 26 3.46 -12.11 21.18
CA ARG A 26 2.33 -12.34 22.09
C ARG A 26 1.96 -13.83 22.19
N ALA A 27 2.28 -14.63 21.18
CA ALA A 27 2.17 -16.09 21.22
C ALA A 27 3.33 -16.76 22.00
N GLY A 28 4.30 -15.98 22.49
CA GLY A 28 5.41 -16.46 23.29
C GLY A 28 6.71 -16.72 22.52
N ALA A 29 6.78 -16.45 21.20
CA ALA A 29 8.01 -16.58 20.44
C ALA A 29 9.03 -15.48 20.79
N HIS A 30 10.28 -15.85 21.05
CA HIS A 30 11.39 -14.91 21.18
C HIS A 30 11.71 -14.31 19.81
N THR A 31 11.17 -13.12 19.55
CA THR A 31 11.12 -12.51 18.22
C THR A 31 11.98 -11.26 18.13
N VAL A 32 12.80 -11.14 17.06
CA VAL A 32 13.52 -9.92 16.71
C VAL A 32 13.06 -9.38 15.36
N VAL A 33 12.91 -8.06 15.25
CA VAL A 33 12.67 -7.35 14.00
C VAL A 33 13.94 -6.59 13.59
N LEU A 34 14.37 -6.80 12.35
CA LEU A 34 15.56 -6.18 11.76
C LEU A 34 15.12 -5.21 10.64
N ASP A 35 15.43 -3.93 10.77
CA ASP A 35 15.12 -2.94 9.72
C ASP A 35 16.34 -2.09 9.38
N LYS A 36 16.55 -1.82 8.08
CA LYS A 36 17.64 -0.98 7.61
C LYS A 36 17.49 0.49 8.01
N ARG A 37 16.27 0.94 8.26
CA ARG A 37 15.98 2.32 8.63
C ARG A 37 16.11 2.53 10.13
N PHE A 38 16.32 3.78 10.49
CA PHE A 38 16.22 4.20 11.89
C PHE A 38 14.76 4.17 12.38
N GLU A 39 13.83 4.53 11.51
CA GLU A 39 12.40 4.62 11.79
C GLU A 39 11.66 3.36 11.37
N TRP A 40 10.72 2.93 12.19
CA TRP A 40 9.80 1.82 11.90
C TRP A 40 8.66 2.26 10.98
N GLY A 41 8.05 1.29 10.31
CA GLY A 41 6.84 1.49 9.54
C GLY A 41 6.99 1.36 8.03
N GLY A 42 8.22 1.26 7.50
CA GLY A 42 8.43 1.10 6.06
C GLY A 42 7.68 2.17 5.25
N THR A 43 6.82 1.78 4.31
CA THR A 43 6.03 2.70 3.47
C THR A 43 5.00 3.54 4.24
N MET A 44 4.69 3.19 5.50
CA MET A 44 3.87 4.00 6.42
C MET A 44 4.68 5.08 7.16
N ALA A 45 5.95 5.27 6.83
CA ALA A 45 6.76 6.32 7.44
C ALA A 45 6.17 7.71 7.14
N SER A 46 6.11 8.54 8.17
CA SER A 46 5.84 9.98 8.06
C SER A 46 7.01 10.73 8.68
N ASP A 47 7.37 11.86 8.11
CA ASP A 47 8.51 12.66 8.54
C ASP A 47 8.11 14.14 8.67
N ASP A 48 8.66 14.82 9.65
CA ASP A 48 8.47 16.25 9.85
C ASP A 48 9.66 17.09 9.34
N TYR A 49 10.78 16.45 9.04
CA TYR A 49 12.02 17.12 8.62
C TYR A 49 12.42 18.29 9.52
N SER A 50 12.13 18.19 10.83
CA SER A 50 12.32 19.25 11.81
C SER A 50 11.55 20.55 11.47
N THR A 51 10.41 20.41 10.79
CA THR A 51 9.46 21.48 10.47
C THR A 51 8.17 21.32 11.28
N PRO A 52 7.28 22.30 11.30
CA PRO A 52 5.97 22.16 11.95
C PRO A 52 4.97 21.29 11.17
N PHE A 53 5.39 20.68 10.07
CA PHE A 53 4.55 19.89 9.18
C PHE A 53 4.88 18.40 9.29
N LEU A 54 3.88 17.55 9.17
CA LEU A 54 4.05 16.11 9.08
C LEU A 54 3.64 15.63 7.68
N TYR A 55 4.52 14.89 7.02
CA TYR A 55 4.34 14.40 5.66
C TYR A 55 4.29 12.87 5.63
N ASN A 56 3.25 12.30 5.01
CA ASN A 56 3.19 10.88 4.70
C ASN A 56 4.00 10.59 3.44
N LEU A 57 5.14 9.91 3.59
CA LEU A 57 6.17 9.83 2.54
C LEU A 57 5.77 8.95 1.36
N CYS A 58 5.03 7.87 1.59
CA CYS A 58 4.63 6.93 0.54
C CYS A 58 3.15 6.56 0.70
N GLN A 59 2.83 5.63 1.57
CA GLN A 59 1.45 5.24 1.82
C GLN A 59 0.73 6.34 2.60
N PHE A 60 -0.41 6.74 2.07
CA PHE A 60 -1.19 7.83 2.63
C PHE A 60 -2.59 7.36 3.06
N THR A 61 -3.23 6.53 2.25
CA THR A 61 -4.52 5.93 2.55
C THR A 61 -4.38 4.45 2.89
N LEU A 62 -5.31 3.94 3.68
CA LEU A 62 -5.43 2.53 4.00
C LEU A 62 -6.64 1.92 3.29
N PRO A 63 -6.57 0.65 2.89
CA PRO A 63 -7.69 -0.04 2.28
C PRO A 63 -8.77 -0.42 3.28
N VAL A 64 -8.43 -0.48 4.57
CA VAL A 64 -9.33 -0.86 5.67
C VAL A 64 -8.98 0.00 6.88
N GLY A 65 -9.98 0.44 7.62
CA GLY A 65 -9.80 1.21 8.87
C GLY A 65 -10.07 0.34 10.10
N LEU A 66 -11.19 0.59 10.78
CA LEU A 66 -11.59 -0.14 11.99
C LEU A 66 -11.83 -1.64 11.75
N GLY A 67 -12.11 -2.05 10.50
CA GLY A 67 -12.26 -3.45 10.12
C GLY A 67 -10.94 -4.24 9.96
N LEU A 68 -9.77 -3.63 10.24
CA LEU A 68 -8.50 -4.36 10.31
C LEU A 68 -8.50 -5.32 11.50
N PRO A 69 -8.43 -6.65 11.33
CA PRO A 69 -8.34 -7.58 12.45
C PRO A 69 -7.20 -7.24 13.43
N PRO A 70 -5.98 -6.90 12.98
CA PRO A 70 -4.91 -6.49 13.89
C PRO A 70 -5.22 -5.25 14.74
N TYR A 71 -6.16 -4.40 14.31
CA TYR A 71 -6.57 -3.24 15.12
C TYR A 71 -7.27 -3.65 16.41
N ALA A 72 -8.17 -4.61 16.31
CA ALA A 72 -8.90 -5.15 17.46
C ALA A 72 -8.02 -6.09 18.29
N ASP A 73 -7.37 -7.06 17.64
CA ASP A 73 -6.58 -8.09 18.28
C ASP A 73 -5.42 -7.51 19.12
N LEU A 74 -4.70 -6.55 18.56
CA LEU A 74 -3.57 -5.88 19.22
C LEU A 74 -3.98 -4.67 20.05
N GLU A 75 -5.28 -4.41 20.19
CA GLU A 75 -5.85 -3.29 20.95
C GLU A 75 -5.21 -1.94 20.57
N LEU A 76 -5.04 -1.69 19.23
CA LEU A 76 -4.29 -0.53 18.74
C LEU A 76 -4.91 0.82 19.14
N ASN A 77 -6.21 0.85 19.50
CA ASN A 77 -6.86 2.01 20.10
C ASN A 77 -6.19 2.46 21.41
N ARG A 78 -5.61 1.54 22.19
CA ARG A 78 -4.87 1.85 23.43
C ARG A 78 -3.51 2.52 23.15
N PHE A 79 -3.01 2.39 21.92
CA PHE A 79 -1.79 3.05 21.46
C PHE A 79 -2.07 4.33 20.66
N ALA A 80 -3.27 4.91 20.85
CA ALA A 80 -3.73 6.13 20.23
C ALA A 80 -3.89 6.07 18.70
N VAL A 81 -3.96 4.88 18.10
CA VAL A 81 -4.31 4.75 16.69
C VAL A 81 -5.78 5.12 16.48
N ARG A 82 -6.02 6.05 15.56
CA ARG A 82 -7.37 6.51 15.19
C ARG A 82 -7.45 6.61 13.68
N PHE A 83 -8.65 6.34 13.15
CA PHE A 83 -8.91 6.43 11.72
C PHE A 83 -9.91 7.55 11.42
N ILE A 84 -9.75 8.14 10.25
CA ILE A 84 -10.64 9.14 9.67
C ILE A 84 -11.10 8.60 8.33
N GLU A 85 -12.37 8.70 8.05
CA GLU A 85 -12.98 8.33 6.77
C GLU A 85 -13.45 9.60 6.06
N PRO A 86 -12.64 10.13 5.14
CA PRO A 86 -12.98 11.34 4.41
C PRO A 86 -14.24 11.19 3.56
N ASP A 87 -15.06 12.24 3.54
CA ASP A 87 -16.25 12.34 2.71
C ASP A 87 -16.43 13.79 2.25
N PRO A 88 -16.49 14.08 0.93
CA PRO A 88 -16.36 13.10 -0.15
C PRO A 88 -14.91 12.56 -0.31
N PRO A 89 -14.75 11.32 -0.80
CA PRO A 89 -13.42 10.75 -1.01
C PRO A 89 -12.69 11.33 -2.22
N VAL A 90 -13.40 11.63 -3.30
CA VAL A 90 -12.78 12.00 -4.58
C VAL A 90 -13.61 13.08 -5.29
N ALA A 91 -12.92 14.01 -5.93
CA ALA A 91 -13.48 14.92 -6.92
C ALA A 91 -12.61 14.93 -8.18
N PHE A 92 -13.24 15.08 -9.34
CA PHE A 92 -12.58 15.29 -10.63
C PHE A 92 -12.85 16.70 -11.11
N VAL A 93 -11.80 17.47 -11.33
CA VAL A 93 -11.84 18.88 -11.78
C VAL A 93 -11.37 18.92 -13.23
N PRO A 94 -12.26 19.15 -14.20
CA PRO A 94 -11.88 19.20 -15.61
C PRO A 94 -10.87 20.30 -15.90
N GLU A 95 -9.88 19.99 -16.74
CA GLU A 95 -8.82 20.93 -17.13
C GLU A 95 -9.36 22.13 -17.92
N GLY A 96 -10.29 21.90 -18.84
CA GLY A 96 -10.94 22.93 -19.65
C GLY A 96 -11.96 23.79 -18.88
N GLY A 97 -12.08 23.58 -17.57
CA GLY A 97 -13.09 24.23 -16.74
C GLY A 97 -14.44 23.52 -16.76
N GLY A 98 -15.38 24.06 -16.00
CA GLY A 98 -16.72 23.48 -15.85
C GLY A 98 -16.95 22.92 -14.44
N GLU A 99 -18.13 22.34 -14.23
CA GLU A 99 -18.51 21.84 -12.91
C GLU A 99 -17.72 20.58 -12.56
N PRO A 100 -17.05 20.52 -11.39
CA PRO A 100 -16.38 19.33 -10.91
C PRO A 100 -17.36 18.16 -10.71
N LEU A 101 -16.90 16.94 -10.93
CA LEU A 101 -17.61 15.73 -10.54
C LEU A 101 -17.17 15.32 -9.13
N VAL A 102 -18.08 15.40 -8.17
CA VAL A 102 -17.83 14.93 -6.79
C VAL A 102 -18.44 13.56 -6.61
N VAL A 103 -17.66 12.62 -6.10
CA VAL A 103 -18.06 11.23 -5.89
C VAL A 103 -18.12 10.94 -4.40
N GLY A 104 -19.28 10.51 -3.92
CA GLY A 104 -19.49 10.04 -2.56
C GLY A 104 -18.98 8.60 -2.34
N ARG A 105 -18.92 8.18 -1.10
CA ARG A 105 -18.46 6.83 -0.70
C ARG A 105 -19.36 5.69 -1.22
N ASP A 106 -20.57 5.99 -1.67
CA ASP A 106 -21.48 5.04 -2.32
C ASP A 106 -21.14 4.74 -3.80
N GLY A 107 -20.30 5.58 -4.41
CA GLY A 107 -19.93 5.45 -5.82
C GLY A 107 -21.04 5.76 -6.81
N ALA A 108 -22.17 6.33 -6.37
CA ALA A 108 -23.35 6.55 -7.21
C ALA A 108 -23.07 7.37 -8.47
N ALA A 109 -22.25 8.42 -8.35
CA ALA A 109 -21.86 9.26 -9.48
C ALA A 109 -21.05 8.53 -10.58
N LEU A 110 -20.55 7.33 -10.29
CA LEU A 110 -19.81 6.46 -11.21
C LEU A 110 -20.63 5.23 -11.64
N GLY A 111 -21.89 5.12 -11.20
CA GLY A 111 -22.73 3.95 -11.48
C GLY A 111 -22.33 2.69 -10.71
N LEU A 112 -21.60 2.81 -9.62
CA LEU A 112 -21.07 1.70 -8.82
C LEU A 112 -21.87 1.41 -7.54
N THR A 113 -23.08 1.97 -7.42
CA THR A 113 -23.96 1.75 -6.25
C THR A 113 -24.22 0.26 -6.03
N GLY A 114 -24.02 -0.20 -4.80
CA GLY A 114 -24.15 -1.61 -4.41
C GLY A 114 -22.93 -2.46 -4.73
N SER A 115 -22.26 -2.23 -5.86
CA SER A 115 -21.07 -3.02 -6.25
C SER A 115 -19.91 -2.84 -5.26
N LEU A 116 -19.74 -1.63 -4.71
CA LEU A 116 -18.67 -1.37 -3.74
C LEU A 116 -18.91 -2.12 -2.42
N ASP A 117 -20.18 -2.23 -1.96
CA ASP A 117 -20.54 -2.99 -0.77
C ASP A 117 -20.31 -4.48 -0.97
N ALA A 118 -20.75 -5.01 -2.13
CA ALA A 118 -20.54 -6.40 -2.50
C ALA A 118 -19.03 -6.76 -2.55
N VAL A 119 -18.22 -5.89 -3.18
CA VAL A 119 -16.76 -6.09 -3.23
C VAL A 119 -16.14 -6.09 -1.83
N GLU A 120 -16.54 -5.19 -0.94
CA GLU A 120 -16.02 -5.18 0.42
C GLU A 120 -16.42 -6.43 1.20
N HIS A 121 -17.69 -6.79 1.14
CA HIS A 121 -18.23 -7.94 1.87
C HIS A 121 -17.54 -9.25 1.46
N VAL A 122 -17.31 -9.43 0.15
CA VAL A 122 -16.65 -10.63 -0.39
C VAL A 122 -15.14 -10.60 -0.18
N MET A 123 -14.49 -9.47 -0.43
CA MET A 123 -13.02 -9.42 -0.49
C MET A 123 -12.34 -9.27 0.86
N LEU A 124 -12.96 -8.58 1.83
CA LEU A 124 -12.33 -8.38 3.14
C LEU A 124 -11.99 -9.68 3.86
N PRO A 125 -12.90 -10.68 3.95
CA PRO A 125 -12.57 -11.98 4.55
C PRO A 125 -11.41 -12.68 3.87
N LEU A 126 -11.34 -12.62 2.53
CA LEU A 126 -10.29 -13.27 1.75
C LEU A 126 -8.88 -12.73 2.05
N LEU A 127 -8.75 -11.49 2.53
CA LEU A 127 -7.44 -10.92 2.88
C LEU A 127 -6.81 -11.60 4.11
N TYR A 128 -7.62 -12.22 4.98
CA TYR A 128 -7.20 -12.77 6.27
C TYR A 128 -7.38 -14.29 6.37
N THR A 129 -7.54 -14.94 5.22
CA THR A 129 -7.59 -16.40 5.09
C THR A 129 -6.42 -16.91 4.25
N PRO A 130 -6.03 -18.19 4.37
CA PRO A 130 -5.11 -18.80 3.42
C PRO A 130 -5.67 -18.66 2.00
N PRO A 131 -4.84 -18.29 1.02
CA PRO A 131 -5.31 -18.18 -0.34
C PRO A 131 -5.61 -19.54 -0.94
N VAL A 132 -6.60 -19.56 -1.83
CA VAL A 132 -6.91 -20.67 -2.72
C VAL A 132 -6.74 -20.21 -4.18
N PRO A 133 -6.73 -21.10 -5.16
CA PRO A 133 -6.70 -20.71 -6.57
C PRO A 133 -7.82 -19.72 -6.91
N VAL A 134 -7.50 -18.68 -7.69
CA VAL A 134 -8.47 -17.63 -8.03
C VAL A 134 -9.72 -18.19 -8.71
N ASP A 135 -9.58 -19.25 -9.51
CA ASP A 135 -10.71 -19.93 -10.17
C ASP A 135 -11.67 -20.59 -9.17
N GLU A 136 -11.16 -21.01 -8.00
CA GLU A 136 -12.02 -21.50 -6.92
C GLU A 136 -12.81 -20.39 -6.25
N VAL A 137 -12.17 -19.25 -6.02
CA VAL A 137 -12.86 -18.06 -5.50
C VAL A 137 -13.97 -17.64 -6.47
N GLU A 138 -13.65 -17.53 -7.76
CA GLU A 138 -14.63 -17.14 -8.79
C GLU A 138 -15.80 -18.14 -8.87
N ARG A 139 -15.56 -19.44 -8.69
CA ARG A 139 -16.62 -20.46 -8.69
C ARG A 139 -17.54 -20.33 -7.48
N VAL A 140 -17.01 -20.02 -6.30
CA VAL A 140 -17.80 -19.79 -5.08
C VAL A 140 -18.64 -18.51 -5.23
N LEU A 141 -18.15 -17.51 -5.95
CA LEU A 141 -18.82 -16.23 -6.17
C LEU A 141 -19.86 -16.26 -7.32
N ASP A 142 -20.04 -17.40 -8.00
CA ASP A 142 -21.03 -17.51 -9.09
C ASP A 142 -22.49 -17.62 -8.54
N HIS A 143 -22.89 -16.60 -7.77
CA HIS A 143 -24.23 -16.42 -7.21
C HIS A 143 -24.50 -14.92 -6.98
N ASP A 144 -25.73 -14.52 -6.69
CA ASP A 144 -26.29 -13.16 -6.65
C ASP A 144 -25.29 -12.01 -6.31
N GLU A 145 -24.84 -11.91 -5.07
CA GLU A 145 -23.91 -10.85 -4.64
C GLU A 145 -22.51 -11.04 -5.26
N GLY A 146 -22.07 -12.28 -5.33
CA GLY A 146 -20.77 -12.62 -5.93
C GLY A 146 -20.71 -12.27 -7.40
N THR A 147 -21.80 -12.40 -8.14
CA THR A 147 -21.87 -12.03 -9.56
C THR A 147 -21.55 -10.55 -9.77
N GLN A 148 -22.02 -9.65 -8.92
CA GLN A 148 -21.69 -8.22 -9.01
C GLN A 148 -20.18 -7.96 -8.84
N VAL A 149 -19.53 -8.72 -7.97
CA VAL A 149 -18.07 -8.64 -7.76
C VAL A 149 -17.33 -9.18 -8.99
N LEU A 150 -17.78 -10.33 -9.54
CA LEU A 150 -17.20 -10.91 -10.74
C LEU A 150 -17.38 -10.00 -11.98
N ASP A 151 -18.53 -9.37 -12.11
CA ASP A 151 -18.78 -8.45 -13.22
C ASP A 151 -17.82 -7.25 -13.16
N LEU A 152 -17.61 -6.64 -11.98
CA LEU A 152 -16.64 -5.58 -11.83
C LEU A 152 -15.19 -6.09 -12.07
N ALA A 153 -14.85 -7.27 -11.57
CA ALA A 153 -13.51 -7.86 -11.72
C ALA A 153 -13.17 -8.19 -13.19
N ARG A 154 -14.17 -8.52 -14.01
CA ARG A 154 -14.00 -8.80 -15.44
C ARG A 154 -13.86 -7.55 -16.31
N LEU A 155 -14.25 -6.38 -15.79
CA LEU A 155 -14.10 -5.13 -16.52
C LEU A 155 -12.63 -4.78 -16.72
N THR A 156 -12.32 -4.30 -17.92
CA THR A 156 -11.06 -3.64 -18.21
C THR A 156 -11.21 -2.14 -17.98
N PRO A 157 -10.11 -1.40 -17.75
CA PRO A 157 -10.17 0.07 -17.67
C PRO A 157 -10.85 0.70 -18.90
N ALA A 158 -10.64 0.16 -20.10
CA ALA A 158 -11.31 0.63 -21.31
C ALA A 158 -12.83 0.40 -21.29
N ALA A 159 -13.26 -0.80 -20.87
CA ALA A 159 -14.68 -1.11 -20.77
C ALA A 159 -15.40 -0.24 -19.74
N MET A 160 -14.77 0.01 -18.60
CA MET A 160 -15.31 0.90 -17.56
C MET A 160 -15.53 2.33 -18.07
N THR A 161 -14.57 2.87 -18.82
CA THR A 161 -14.69 4.23 -19.37
C THR A 161 -15.74 4.33 -20.49
N GLN A 162 -15.96 3.26 -21.26
CA GLN A 162 -16.98 3.20 -22.29
C GLN A 162 -18.41 3.02 -21.72
N ALA A 163 -18.53 2.55 -20.50
CA ALA A 163 -19.82 2.33 -19.84
C ALA A 163 -20.48 3.62 -19.34
N THR A 164 -19.77 4.75 -19.31
CA THR A 164 -20.30 6.05 -18.90
C THR A 164 -20.28 7.07 -20.04
N ALA A 165 -21.37 7.87 -20.15
CA ALA A 165 -21.45 8.95 -21.12
C ALA A 165 -20.83 10.27 -20.58
N ASP A 166 -20.58 10.38 -19.27
CA ASP A 166 -19.96 11.56 -18.67
C ASP A 166 -18.42 11.47 -18.82
N PRO A 167 -17.79 12.38 -19.59
CA PRO A 167 -16.34 12.35 -19.79
C PRO A 167 -15.55 12.52 -18.48
N ARG A 168 -16.11 13.22 -17.48
CA ARG A 168 -15.50 13.39 -16.16
C ARG A 168 -15.47 12.07 -15.39
N ALA A 169 -16.58 11.32 -15.41
CA ALA A 169 -16.66 10.01 -14.80
C ALA A 169 -15.71 9.01 -15.50
N ALA A 170 -15.64 9.04 -16.82
CA ALA A 170 -14.70 8.24 -17.60
C ALA A 170 -13.24 8.58 -17.25
N GLY A 171 -12.89 9.86 -17.20
CA GLY A 171 -11.57 10.35 -16.80
C GLY A 171 -11.20 9.91 -15.39
N LEU A 172 -12.11 10.10 -14.43
CA LEU A 172 -11.89 9.69 -13.05
C LEU A 172 -11.69 8.18 -12.91
N LEU A 173 -12.57 7.36 -13.49
CA LEU A 173 -12.44 5.89 -13.47
C LEU A 173 -11.10 5.45 -14.05
N ARG A 174 -10.70 6.02 -15.20
CA ARG A 174 -9.41 5.71 -15.81
C ARG A 174 -8.24 6.08 -14.92
N TYR A 175 -8.31 7.25 -14.25
CA TYR A 175 -7.27 7.69 -13.30
C TYR A 175 -7.20 6.78 -12.07
N LEU A 176 -8.33 6.43 -11.48
CA LEU A 176 -8.38 5.52 -10.33
C LEU A 176 -7.85 4.12 -10.68
N CYS A 177 -8.16 3.61 -11.88
CA CYS A 177 -7.56 2.37 -12.38
C CYS A 177 -6.03 2.48 -12.44
N ALA A 178 -5.49 3.60 -12.95
CA ALA A 178 -4.05 3.81 -13.01
C ALA A 178 -3.41 3.87 -11.61
N LEU A 179 -4.05 4.55 -10.65
CA LEU A 179 -3.62 4.56 -9.24
C LEU A 179 -3.67 3.17 -8.61
N ALA A 180 -4.65 2.35 -8.96
CA ALA A 180 -4.73 0.95 -8.53
C ALA A 180 -3.68 0.04 -9.20
N GLY A 181 -2.93 0.55 -10.20
CA GLY A 181 -1.87 -0.18 -10.92
C GLY A 181 -2.32 -0.74 -12.28
N PHE A 182 -3.59 -0.55 -12.66
CA PHE A 182 -4.16 -1.01 -13.94
C PHE A 182 -3.96 0.05 -15.02
N THR A 183 -2.74 0.08 -15.55
CA THR A 183 -2.32 1.07 -16.55
C THR A 183 -2.63 0.62 -17.98
N ARG A 184 -2.75 -0.69 -18.25
CA ARG A 184 -3.11 -1.23 -19.56
C ARG A 184 -4.63 -1.17 -19.78
N PRO A 185 -5.11 -0.67 -20.94
CA PRO A 185 -6.54 -0.47 -21.16
C PRO A 185 -7.34 -1.78 -21.21
N ASP A 186 -6.73 -2.87 -21.64
CA ASP A 186 -7.36 -4.16 -21.97
C ASP A 186 -7.09 -5.25 -20.90
N GLU A 187 -6.36 -4.95 -19.85
CA GLU A 187 -6.09 -5.90 -18.77
C GLU A 187 -7.23 -5.85 -17.73
N PRO A 188 -7.97 -6.96 -17.51
CA PRO A 188 -9.05 -6.98 -16.53
C PRO A 188 -8.56 -6.64 -15.12
N LEU A 189 -9.42 -6.01 -14.31
CA LEU A 189 -9.10 -5.67 -12.95
C LEU A 189 -8.80 -6.91 -12.09
N GLY A 190 -9.51 -8.00 -12.30
CA GLY A 190 -9.52 -9.15 -11.41
C GLY A 190 -10.10 -8.78 -10.03
N LEU A 191 -10.25 -9.75 -9.17
CA LEU A 191 -10.85 -9.56 -7.84
C LEU A 191 -10.06 -8.56 -6.97
N MET A 192 -8.73 -8.68 -6.94
CA MET A 192 -7.88 -7.76 -6.16
C MET A 192 -7.86 -6.34 -6.73
N GLY A 193 -8.01 -6.18 -8.04
CA GLY A 193 -8.14 -4.87 -8.68
C GLY A 193 -9.48 -4.21 -8.40
N ALA A 194 -10.58 -4.97 -8.46
CA ALA A 194 -11.90 -4.49 -8.06
C ALA A 194 -11.89 -4.00 -6.60
N PHE A 195 -11.25 -4.76 -5.70
CA PHE A 195 -11.07 -4.35 -4.32
C PHE A 195 -10.20 -3.09 -4.19
N ALA A 196 -9.06 -3.02 -4.88
CA ALA A 196 -8.18 -1.84 -4.85
C ALA A 196 -8.90 -0.58 -5.34
N LEU A 197 -9.70 -0.68 -6.42
CA LEU A 197 -10.53 0.42 -6.92
C LEU A 197 -11.58 0.86 -5.89
N THR A 198 -12.30 -0.09 -5.29
CA THR A 198 -13.28 0.17 -4.22
C THR A 198 -12.64 0.94 -3.08
N ARG A 199 -11.42 0.59 -2.68
CA ARG A 199 -10.71 1.26 -1.58
C ARG A 199 -10.22 2.66 -1.90
N LEU A 200 -10.00 3.00 -3.18
CA LEU A 200 -9.75 4.38 -3.60
C LEU A 200 -11.00 5.27 -3.50
N LEU A 201 -12.18 4.68 -3.64
CA LEU A 201 -13.47 5.34 -3.44
C LEU A 201 -13.94 5.34 -1.98
N ARG A 202 -13.35 4.51 -1.13
CA ARG A 202 -13.62 4.41 0.31
C ARG A 202 -12.33 4.48 1.13
N PRO A 203 -11.53 5.53 0.94
CA PRO A 203 -10.25 5.64 1.62
C PRO A 203 -10.45 5.82 3.13
N THR A 204 -9.47 5.33 3.87
CA THR A 204 -9.29 5.61 5.30
C THR A 204 -7.92 6.24 5.49
N ILE A 205 -7.81 7.27 6.31
CA ILE A 205 -6.53 7.85 6.70
C ILE A 205 -6.30 7.68 8.21
N VAL A 206 -5.04 7.75 8.62
CA VAL A 206 -4.65 7.61 10.02
C VAL A 206 -4.45 8.99 10.63
N ALA A 207 -5.13 9.29 11.72
CA ALA A 207 -4.95 10.55 12.44
C ALA A 207 -3.51 10.68 12.96
N GLY A 208 -2.89 11.83 12.73
CA GLY A 208 -1.47 12.05 13.01
C GLY A 208 -0.53 11.33 12.03
N GLY A 209 -1.01 11.01 10.81
CA GLY A 209 -0.26 10.36 9.75
C GLY A 209 -0.12 8.85 9.92
N THR A 210 0.28 8.17 8.82
CA THR A 210 0.40 6.70 8.79
C THR A 210 1.43 6.14 9.77
N LYS A 211 2.41 6.93 10.17
CA LYS A 211 3.37 6.62 11.25
C LYS A 211 2.67 6.29 12.58
N SER A 212 1.50 6.86 12.85
CA SER A 212 0.74 6.58 14.08
C SER A 212 0.30 5.10 14.15
N LEU A 213 -0.12 4.51 13.03
CA LEU A 213 -0.42 3.09 12.95
C LEU A 213 0.85 2.24 13.12
N ALA A 214 1.93 2.59 12.43
CA ALA A 214 3.20 1.89 12.56
C ALA A 214 3.73 1.92 14.01
N ASN A 215 3.64 3.07 14.67
CA ASN A 215 4.01 3.22 16.08
C ASN A 215 3.09 2.40 17.01
N GLY A 216 1.79 2.32 16.70
CA GLY A 216 0.86 1.47 17.44
C GLY A 216 1.25 -0.01 17.37
N LEU A 217 1.54 -0.51 16.17
CA LEU A 217 2.01 -1.88 15.93
C LEU A 217 3.35 -2.15 16.65
N PHE A 218 4.31 -1.24 16.51
CA PHE A 218 5.60 -1.33 17.22
C PHE A 218 5.41 -1.43 18.73
N ARG A 219 4.59 -0.54 19.32
CA ARG A 219 4.35 -0.52 20.77
C ARG A 219 3.62 -1.77 21.25
N ALA A 220 2.66 -2.28 20.45
CA ALA A 220 1.97 -3.52 20.76
C ALA A 220 2.95 -4.71 20.78
N GLY A 221 3.82 -4.82 19.79
CA GLY A 221 4.84 -5.86 19.72
C GLY A 221 5.90 -5.72 20.84
N ALA A 222 6.38 -4.51 21.12
CA ALA A 222 7.33 -4.27 22.23
C ALA A 222 6.72 -4.63 23.59
N LYS A 223 5.44 -4.29 23.81
CA LYS A 223 4.71 -4.69 25.02
C LYS A 223 4.58 -6.21 25.13
N ALA A 224 4.49 -6.92 24.01
CA ALA A 224 4.45 -8.38 23.98
C ALA A 224 5.83 -9.05 24.09
N GLY A 225 6.94 -8.28 24.10
CA GLY A 225 8.29 -8.80 24.24
C GLY A 225 9.09 -8.89 22.94
N ALA A 226 8.56 -8.44 21.81
CA ALA A 226 9.34 -8.37 20.58
C ALA A 226 10.53 -7.42 20.73
N GLN A 227 11.68 -7.84 20.24
CA GLN A 227 12.89 -7.03 20.20
C GLN A 227 13.02 -6.34 18.84
N TYR A 228 13.65 -5.17 18.80
CA TYR A 228 13.76 -4.37 17.60
C TYR A 228 15.21 -3.88 17.41
N ARG A 229 15.73 -4.05 16.21
CA ARG A 229 17.07 -3.60 15.80
C ARG A 229 16.94 -2.75 14.55
N ASN A 230 16.97 -1.44 14.72
CA ASN A 230 17.04 -0.49 13.63
C ASN A 230 18.47 -0.36 13.07
N VAL A 231 18.61 0.28 11.91
CA VAL A 231 19.90 0.39 11.19
C VAL A 231 20.53 -1.00 10.98
N ALA A 232 19.70 -2.03 10.84
CA ALA A 232 20.07 -3.41 10.60
C ALA A 232 19.73 -3.79 9.14
N ASP A 233 20.59 -3.34 8.20
CA ASP A 233 20.41 -3.61 6.77
C ASP A 233 20.82 -5.05 6.47
N VAL A 234 19.85 -5.96 6.46
CA VAL A 234 20.08 -7.37 6.14
C VAL A 234 20.51 -7.51 4.68
N VAL A 235 21.66 -8.13 4.48
CA VAL A 235 22.27 -8.35 3.16
C VAL A 235 22.44 -9.81 2.79
N ARG A 236 22.32 -10.74 3.76
CA ARG A 236 22.40 -12.18 3.51
C ARG A 236 21.67 -12.97 4.60
N ILE A 237 21.08 -14.09 4.19
CA ILE A 237 20.45 -15.08 5.06
C ILE A 237 21.10 -16.43 4.73
N ASP A 238 21.95 -16.91 5.63
CA ASP A 238 22.63 -18.20 5.49
C ASP A 238 21.82 -19.28 6.22
N THR A 239 21.65 -20.43 5.61
CA THR A 239 21.15 -21.61 6.29
C THR A 239 22.21 -22.14 7.27
N ALA A 240 21.78 -22.62 8.45
CA ALA A 240 22.62 -23.20 9.48
C ALA A 240 22.04 -24.54 9.94
N ASP A 241 22.80 -25.32 10.75
CA ASP A 241 22.39 -26.65 11.19
C ASP A 241 21.03 -26.66 11.93
N SER A 242 20.65 -25.55 12.55
CA SER A 242 19.39 -25.40 13.31
C SER A 242 18.68 -24.08 13.02
N GLY A 243 18.49 -23.75 11.74
CA GLY A 243 17.79 -22.52 11.34
C GLY A 243 18.63 -21.64 10.44
N PHE A 244 18.77 -20.34 10.80
CA PHE A 244 19.38 -19.32 9.94
C PHE A 244 20.33 -18.42 10.70
N ARG A 245 21.33 -17.94 9.97
CA ARG A 245 22.16 -16.82 10.34
C ARG A 245 21.85 -15.63 9.44
N VAL A 246 21.27 -14.58 10.02
CA VAL A 246 20.92 -13.34 9.32
C VAL A 246 22.05 -12.35 9.47
N VAL A 247 22.64 -11.91 8.35
CA VAL A 247 23.84 -11.06 8.31
C VAL A 247 23.46 -9.66 7.83
N CYS A 248 23.85 -8.66 8.60
CA CYS A 248 23.67 -7.25 8.26
C CYS A 248 24.90 -6.68 7.55
N ARG A 249 24.73 -5.56 6.85
CA ARG A 249 25.80 -4.86 6.13
C ARG A 249 26.94 -4.38 7.02
N ASP A 250 26.65 -4.11 8.28
CA ASP A 250 27.61 -3.70 9.31
C ASP A 250 28.23 -4.89 10.06
N GLU A 251 28.13 -6.09 9.49
CA GLU A 251 28.67 -7.36 10.00
C GLU A 251 27.99 -7.89 11.27
N ARG A 252 26.97 -7.20 11.83
CA ARG A 252 26.13 -7.80 12.87
C ARG A 252 25.46 -9.06 12.35
N GLN A 253 25.39 -10.07 13.21
CA GLN A 253 24.78 -11.36 12.90
C GLN A 253 23.74 -11.70 13.95
N PHE A 254 22.63 -12.30 13.50
CA PHE A 254 21.54 -12.75 14.32
C PHE A 254 21.24 -14.20 13.98
N THR A 255 21.13 -15.05 15.00
CA THR A 255 20.77 -16.46 14.81
C THR A 255 19.30 -16.63 15.14
N ALA A 256 18.54 -17.31 14.26
CA ALA A 256 17.13 -17.59 14.49
C ALA A 256 16.74 -18.95 13.92
N ARG A 257 15.83 -19.64 14.61
CA ARG A 257 15.27 -20.91 14.12
C ARG A 257 14.42 -20.70 12.88
N THR A 258 13.72 -19.56 12.81
CA THR A 258 12.79 -19.20 11.75
C THR A 258 13.10 -17.80 11.24
N VAL A 259 12.99 -17.59 9.93
CA VAL A 259 13.06 -16.26 9.31
C VAL A 259 11.76 -15.94 8.61
N VAL A 260 11.25 -14.72 8.84
CA VAL A 260 10.11 -14.16 8.13
C VAL A 260 10.58 -12.96 7.33
N SER A 261 10.60 -13.05 6.00
CA SER A 261 10.95 -11.94 5.12
C SER A 261 9.72 -11.13 4.71
N THR A 262 9.76 -9.82 4.92
CA THR A 262 8.73 -8.89 4.43
C THR A 262 9.15 -8.18 3.15
N LEU A 263 10.30 -8.54 2.60
CA LEU A 263 10.84 -7.98 1.37
C LEU A 263 10.16 -8.64 0.15
N ASP A 264 10.32 -8.01 -1.00
CA ASP A 264 9.76 -8.54 -2.23
C ASP A 264 10.41 -9.90 -2.63
N PRO A 265 9.75 -10.73 -3.47
CA PRO A 265 10.24 -12.06 -3.82
C PRO A 265 11.62 -12.04 -4.48
N ARG A 266 11.91 -11.04 -5.33
CA ARG A 266 13.23 -10.94 -5.98
C ARG A 266 14.32 -10.67 -4.96
N THR A 267 14.09 -9.72 -4.05
CA THR A 267 15.05 -9.43 -2.97
C THR A 267 15.25 -10.65 -2.09
N THR A 268 14.17 -11.32 -1.68
CA THR A 268 14.28 -12.47 -0.79
C THR A 268 15.00 -13.64 -1.44
N PHE A 269 14.55 -14.08 -2.62
CA PHE A 269 15.04 -15.31 -3.25
C PHE A 269 16.29 -15.13 -4.13
N LEU A 270 16.51 -13.93 -4.68
CA LEU A 270 17.64 -13.71 -5.62
C LEU A 270 18.80 -12.93 -5.02
N GLU A 271 18.58 -12.19 -3.92
CA GLU A 271 19.62 -11.31 -3.36
C GLU A 271 20.07 -11.71 -1.96
N LEU A 272 19.15 -12.23 -1.11
CA LEU A 272 19.47 -12.52 0.30
C LEU A 272 19.89 -13.97 0.54
N LEU A 273 19.44 -14.91 -0.27
CA LEU A 273 19.70 -16.35 -0.14
C LEU A 273 20.79 -16.81 -1.10
N ASP A 274 21.54 -17.84 -0.70
CA ASP A 274 22.43 -18.53 -1.63
C ASP A 274 21.59 -19.19 -2.75
N PRO A 275 21.96 -19.02 -4.03
CA PRO A 275 21.22 -19.62 -5.14
C PRO A 275 21.05 -21.14 -5.06
N SER A 276 21.92 -21.85 -4.34
CA SER A 276 21.86 -23.31 -4.20
C SER A 276 20.74 -23.80 -3.29
N VAL A 277 20.25 -22.95 -2.38
CA VAL A 277 19.15 -23.31 -1.46
C VAL A 277 17.77 -22.92 -1.99
N VAL A 278 17.70 -22.11 -3.06
CA VAL A 278 16.44 -21.66 -3.65
C VAL A 278 16.01 -22.64 -4.75
N PRO A 279 14.84 -23.29 -4.62
CA PRO A 279 14.29 -24.15 -5.68
C PRO A 279 14.19 -23.44 -7.02
N ALA A 280 14.41 -24.17 -8.10
CA ALA A 280 14.47 -23.60 -9.45
C ALA A 280 13.16 -22.88 -9.85
N GLU A 281 12.01 -23.44 -9.46
CA GLU A 281 10.70 -22.87 -9.72
C GLU A 281 10.52 -21.53 -9.02
N LEU A 282 10.93 -21.42 -7.75
CA LEU A 282 10.86 -20.13 -7.02
C LEU A 282 11.81 -19.08 -7.59
N ARG A 283 12.99 -19.51 -8.03
CA ARG A 283 13.93 -18.61 -8.70
C ARG A 283 13.32 -18.05 -9.99
N SER A 284 12.77 -18.95 -10.82
CA SER A 284 12.10 -18.56 -12.07
C SER A 284 10.91 -17.64 -11.81
N ALA A 285 10.08 -17.92 -10.80
CA ALA A 285 8.96 -17.08 -10.41
C ALA A 285 9.43 -15.69 -9.95
N ALA A 286 10.50 -15.62 -9.15
CA ALA A 286 11.08 -14.36 -8.70
C ALA A 286 11.71 -13.56 -9.86
N GLU A 287 12.35 -14.20 -10.82
CA GLU A 287 12.89 -13.57 -12.03
C GLU A 287 11.77 -13.02 -12.93
N ALA A 288 10.68 -13.77 -13.09
CA ALA A 288 9.51 -13.40 -13.88
C ALA A 288 8.57 -12.41 -13.16
N TRP A 289 8.83 -12.08 -11.89
CA TRP A 289 7.97 -11.23 -11.07
C TRP A 289 7.74 -9.86 -11.72
N ARG A 290 6.49 -9.57 -12.06
CA ARG A 290 6.08 -8.32 -12.73
C ARG A 290 5.87 -7.21 -11.70
N LEU A 291 6.46 -6.05 -11.99
CA LEU A 291 6.27 -4.82 -11.24
C LEU A 291 5.26 -3.91 -11.95
N ASP A 292 4.78 -2.89 -11.25
CA ASP A 292 3.98 -1.83 -11.87
C ASP A 292 4.80 -1.14 -12.98
N ARG A 293 4.15 -0.70 -14.07
CA ARG A 293 4.82 -0.04 -15.21
C ARG A 293 5.27 1.38 -14.91
N VAL A 294 4.65 1.99 -13.92
CA VAL A 294 4.85 3.38 -13.51
C VAL A 294 4.85 3.44 -11.98
N GLY A 295 5.39 4.51 -11.42
CA GLY A 295 5.35 4.76 -9.99
C GLY A 295 4.77 6.14 -9.66
N PRO A 296 4.52 6.43 -8.40
CA PRO A 296 4.09 7.76 -7.98
C PRO A 296 5.28 8.72 -7.91
N PHE A 297 5.13 9.92 -8.46
CA PHE A 297 5.90 11.08 -8.06
C PHE A 297 5.08 11.85 -7.05
N VAL A 298 5.63 12.10 -5.88
CA VAL A 298 4.92 12.74 -4.77
C VAL A 298 5.62 14.04 -4.39
N ALA A 299 4.95 15.17 -4.62
CA ALA A 299 5.40 16.48 -4.17
C ALA A 299 4.68 16.87 -2.88
N HIS A 300 5.43 17.33 -1.90
CA HIS A 300 4.95 17.76 -0.61
C HIS A 300 5.24 19.24 -0.39
N PHE A 301 4.26 19.97 0.15
CA PHE A 301 4.38 21.39 0.43
C PHE A 301 3.81 21.71 1.81
N GLY A 302 4.57 22.48 2.59
CA GLY A 302 4.12 23.09 3.84
C GLY A 302 3.90 24.58 3.63
N ILE A 303 2.70 25.05 3.87
CA ILE A 303 2.32 26.43 3.61
C ILE A 303 1.81 27.13 4.87
N LYS A 304 1.96 28.47 4.89
CA LYS A 304 1.33 29.36 5.86
C LYS A 304 0.24 30.18 5.19
N GLY A 305 -0.89 30.33 5.85
CA GLY A 305 -2.06 31.06 5.36
C GLY A 305 -3.23 30.13 5.07
N ALA A 306 -4.18 30.57 4.25
CA ALA A 306 -5.33 29.77 3.86
C ALA A 306 -4.90 28.56 2.99
N PRO A 307 -5.58 27.41 3.10
CA PRO A 307 -5.39 26.30 2.18
C PRO A 307 -5.91 26.68 0.79
N PRO A 308 -5.38 26.08 -0.28
CA PRO A 308 -5.94 26.26 -1.62
C PRO A 308 -7.37 25.72 -1.66
N HIS A 309 -8.21 26.35 -2.46
CA HIS A 309 -9.58 25.93 -2.67
C HIS A 309 -9.96 25.97 -4.15
N LEU A 310 -10.95 25.17 -4.51
CA LEU A 310 -11.56 25.09 -5.82
C LEU A 310 -12.82 25.97 -5.84
N GLU A 311 -13.36 26.26 -7.01
CA GLU A 311 -14.62 27.00 -7.13
C GLU A 311 -15.79 26.26 -6.46
N SER A 312 -15.79 24.93 -6.49
CA SER A 312 -16.76 24.09 -5.78
C SER A 312 -16.27 23.79 -4.36
N GLU A 313 -17.10 24.10 -3.37
CA GLU A 313 -16.82 23.79 -1.96
C GLU A 313 -16.75 22.27 -1.72
N ASP A 314 -17.66 21.50 -2.33
CA ASP A 314 -17.65 20.03 -2.20
C ASP A 314 -16.41 19.41 -2.83
N ALA A 315 -15.97 19.88 -3.99
CA ALA A 315 -14.72 19.44 -4.59
C ALA A 315 -13.50 19.82 -3.73
N THR A 316 -13.52 21.00 -3.08
CA THR A 316 -12.46 21.43 -2.15
C THR A 316 -12.36 20.51 -0.93
N ARG A 317 -13.50 19.97 -0.46
CA ARG A 317 -13.54 19.05 0.68
C ARG A 317 -13.14 17.62 0.33
N ALA A 318 -13.05 17.27 -0.97
CA ALA A 318 -12.66 15.92 -1.37
C ALA A 318 -11.22 15.60 -0.95
N LEU A 319 -10.99 14.35 -0.48
CA LEU A 319 -9.66 13.90 -0.12
C LEU A 319 -8.71 13.92 -1.30
N LEU A 320 -9.14 13.35 -2.43
CA LEU A 320 -8.38 13.31 -3.69
C LEU A 320 -9.04 14.28 -4.69
N GLN A 321 -8.39 15.39 -4.95
CA GLN A 321 -8.82 16.38 -5.93
C GLN A 321 -8.07 16.14 -7.24
N VAL A 322 -8.65 15.32 -8.13
CA VAL A 322 -8.03 14.96 -9.42
C VAL A 322 -8.15 16.12 -10.39
N MET A 323 -7.05 16.54 -11.01
CA MET A 323 -6.97 17.71 -11.89
C MET A 323 -5.91 17.56 -12.98
N GLY A 324 -6.02 18.35 -14.03
CA GLY A 324 -5.10 18.31 -15.17
C GLY A 324 -5.54 17.39 -16.30
N PHE A 325 -6.75 16.86 -16.24
CA PHE A 325 -7.36 16.01 -17.25
C PHE A 325 -8.75 16.49 -17.62
N ASP A 326 -9.14 16.32 -18.87
CA ASP A 326 -10.51 16.58 -19.32
C ASP A 326 -11.35 15.30 -19.37
N ASP A 327 -10.72 14.19 -19.78
CA ASP A 327 -11.38 12.92 -20.02
C ASP A 327 -10.42 11.72 -19.85
N ALA A 328 -10.92 10.54 -20.17
CA ALA A 328 -10.14 9.31 -20.11
C ALA A 328 -8.96 9.27 -21.10
N THR A 329 -9.06 9.94 -22.25
CA THR A 329 -7.98 9.98 -23.25
C THR A 329 -6.78 10.72 -22.71
N ALA A 330 -7.00 11.89 -22.10
CA ALA A 330 -5.93 12.67 -21.46
C ALA A 330 -5.22 11.85 -20.37
N VAL A 331 -5.95 11.05 -19.58
CA VAL A 331 -5.35 10.16 -18.58
C VAL A 331 -4.52 9.04 -19.24
N VAL A 332 -5.03 8.41 -20.31
CA VAL A 332 -4.32 7.36 -21.05
C VAL A 332 -3.01 7.92 -21.60
N ASP A 333 -3.04 9.07 -22.26
CA ASP A 333 -1.86 9.70 -22.86
C ASP A 333 -0.78 10.01 -21.78
N HIS A 334 -1.20 10.51 -20.63
CA HIS A 334 -0.30 10.77 -19.50
C HIS A 334 0.35 9.49 -18.99
N VAL A 335 -0.45 8.44 -18.76
CA VAL A 335 0.02 7.14 -18.26
C VAL A 335 0.95 6.46 -19.27
N GLU A 336 0.61 6.45 -20.55
CA GLU A 336 1.45 5.84 -21.60
C GLU A 336 2.75 6.63 -21.81
N MET A 337 2.72 7.95 -21.68
CA MET A 337 3.93 8.77 -21.69
C MET A 337 4.87 8.36 -20.54
N ALA A 338 4.35 8.24 -19.32
CA ALA A 338 5.12 7.81 -18.17
C ALA A 338 5.63 6.36 -18.32
N ALA A 339 4.80 5.45 -18.83
CA ALA A 339 5.18 4.06 -19.07
C ALA A 339 6.22 3.88 -20.19
N ALA A 340 6.31 4.85 -21.11
CA ALA A 340 7.35 4.94 -22.13
C ALA A 340 8.65 5.61 -21.60
N GLY A 341 8.75 5.86 -20.30
CA GLY A 341 9.91 6.48 -19.66
C GLY A 341 10.00 8.00 -19.88
N ARG A 342 8.93 8.66 -20.31
CA ARG A 342 8.91 10.11 -20.56
C ARG A 342 8.18 10.84 -19.44
N LEU A 343 8.78 11.90 -18.94
CA LEU A 343 8.17 12.77 -17.95
C LEU A 343 7.22 13.75 -18.62
N PRO A 344 5.92 13.77 -18.25
CA PRO A 344 4.99 14.76 -18.77
C PRO A 344 5.45 16.18 -18.45
N GLU A 345 5.47 17.06 -19.45
CA GLU A 345 5.89 18.46 -19.25
C GLU A 345 4.95 19.17 -18.27
N ARG A 346 3.64 18.94 -18.44
CA ARG A 346 2.60 19.45 -17.57
C ARG A 346 2.22 18.39 -16.55
N PRO A 347 2.37 18.67 -15.25
CA PRO A 347 1.87 17.78 -14.22
C PRO A 347 0.35 17.64 -14.31
N ALA A 348 -0.15 16.42 -14.10
CA ALA A 348 -1.56 16.14 -13.91
C ALA A 348 -1.67 15.00 -12.89
N GLY A 349 -2.63 15.05 -11.97
CA GLY A 349 -2.69 14.11 -10.89
C GLY A 349 -3.75 14.47 -9.85
N HIS A 350 -3.48 14.21 -8.58
CA HIS A 350 -4.39 14.64 -7.52
C HIS A 350 -3.69 15.43 -6.40
N LEU A 351 -4.39 16.45 -5.96
CA LEU A 351 -4.06 17.21 -4.75
C LEU A 351 -4.80 16.62 -3.55
N THR A 352 -4.12 16.56 -2.42
CA THR A 352 -4.70 16.36 -1.09
C THR A 352 -4.25 17.47 -0.17
N VAL A 353 -5.20 18.17 0.44
CA VAL A 353 -4.93 19.09 1.55
C VAL A 353 -5.05 18.29 2.83
N THR A 354 -3.96 17.65 3.26
CA THR A 354 -4.00 16.63 4.34
C THR A 354 -4.51 17.21 5.65
N THR A 355 -4.14 18.45 5.99
CA THR A 355 -4.59 19.14 7.21
C THR A 355 -6.06 19.54 7.20
N ALA A 356 -6.73 19.55 6.06
CA ALA A 356 -8.18 19.76 6.00
C ALA A 356 -8.94 18.56 6.60
N HIS A 357 -8.36 17.36 6.52
CA HIS A 357 -8.93 16.11 7.05
C HIS A 357 -8.35 15.75 8.41
N ASP A 358 -7.06 16.02 8.62
CA ASP A 358 -6.32 15.68 9.83
C ASP A 358 -5.45 16.85 10.28
N PRO A 359 -5.97 17.74 11.14
CA PRO A 359 -5.22 18.88 11.63
C PRO A 359 -3.93 18.53 12.39
N LEU A 360 -3.79 17.29 12.85
CA LEU A 360 -2.57 16.84 13.53
C LEU A 360 -1.35 16.76 12.59
N GLN A 361 -1.54 16.90 11.28
CA GLN A 361 -0.44 16.90 10.31
C GLN A 361 0.24 18.28 10.15
N ALA A 362 -0.15 19.27 10.94
CA ALA A 362 0.61 20.50 11.13
C ALA A 362 0.54 20.94 12.59
N SER A 363 1.67 21.27 13.19
CA SER A 363 1.70 21.77 14.56
C SER A 363 1.28 23.25 14.56
N PRO A 364 0.24 23.65 15.31
CA PRO A 364 -0.09 25.06 15.45
C PRO A 364 1.10 25.78 16.10
N GLY A 365 1.51 26.87 15.49
CA GLY A 365 2.65 27.66 15.96
C GLY A 365 2.32 29.15 15.94
N PRO A 366 3.28 30.00 16.34
CA PRO A 366 3.09 31.46 16.33
C PRO A 366 2.95 32.05 14.93
N TYR A 367 3.02 31.19 13.89
CA TYR A 367 3.05 31.60 12.49
C TYR A 367 1.65 31.71 11.83
N GLY A 368 0.55 31.48 12.57
CA GLY A 368 -0.81 31.43 12.06
C GLY A 368 -1.18 30.04 11.49
N PRO A 369 -2.25 29.94 10.67
CA PRO A 369 -2.66 28.67 10.08
C PRO A 369 -1.54 28.05 9.24
N LEU A 370 -1.34 26.76 9.41
CA LEU A 370 -0.36 25.95 8.67
C LEU A 370 -1.07 24.77 8.02
N HIS A 371 -0.71 24.47 6.76
CA HIS A 371 -1.30 23.39 6.01
C HIS A 371 -0.24 22.56 5.30
N THR A 372 -0.48 21.25 5.24
CA THR A 372 0.28 20.33 4.41
C THR A 372 -0.49 19.98 3.15
N LEU A 373 0.18 20.10 2.02
CA LEU A 373 -0.33 19.72 0.71
C LEU A 373 0.49 18.52 0.19
N ARG A 374 -0.19 17.58 -0.41
CA ARG A 374 0.40 16.45 -1.10
C ARG A 374 -0.15 16.38 -2.51
N PHE A 375 0.71 16.52 -3.50
CA PHE A 375 0.36 16.33 -4.90
C PHE A 375 1.03 15.06 -5.42
N GLU A 376 0.23 14.16 -5.94
CA GLU A 376 0.73 12.92 -6.53
C GLU A 376 0.36 12.82 -7.99
N THR A 377 1.32 12.41 -8.80
CA THR A 377 1.14 12.13 -10.22
C THR A 377 1.83 10.83 -10.60
N VAL A 378 1.34 10.19 -11.64
CA VAL A 378 1.97 9.02 -12.24
C VAL A 378 3.21 9.44 -13.02
N ALA A 379 4.34 8.77 -12.76
CA ALA A 379 5.62 9.13 -13.34
C ALA A 379 6.44 7.88 -13.75
N PRO A 380 7.41 8.03 -14.67
CA PRO A 380 8.32 6.95 -15.02
C PRO A 380 9.24 6.61 -13.84
N TYR A 381 9.54 5.31 -13.66
CA TYR A 381 10.55 4.89 -12.70
C TYR A 381 11.93 5.42 -13.09
N ASP A 382 12.33 5.18 -14.32
CA ASP A 382 13.61 5.62 -14.86
C ASP A 382 13.37 6.63 -15.99
N HIS A 383 13.78 7.86 -15.78
CA HIS A 383 13.66 8.92 -16.76
C HIS A 383 14.81 8.78 -17.76
N PRO A 384 14.56 8.76 -19.11
CA PRO A 384 15.59 8.52 -20.11
C PRO A 384 16.77 9.49 -20.07
N GLU A 385 16.52 10.73 -19.63
CA GLU A 385 17.54 11.74 -19.41
C GLU A 385 18.30 11.54 -18.09
N GLY A 386 17.95 10.47 -17.40
CA GLY A 386 18.76 9.74 -16.44
C GLY A 386 18.87 10.35 -15.07
N ILE A 387 18.14 11.42 -14.70
CA ILE A 387 18.54 12.03 -13.45
C ILE A 387 17.38 12.68 -12.71
N TRP A 388 16.58 11.83 -12.04
CA TRP A 388 15.65 12.30 -11.02
C TRP A 388 16.30 13.23 -9.99
N ASP A 389 17.60 13.08 -9.71
CA ASP A 389 18.33 13.96 -8.78
C ASP A 389 18.35 15.43 -9.27
N ARG A 390 18.31 15.68 -10.59
CA ARG A 390 18.17 17.03 -11.17
C ARG A 390 16.71 17.38 -11.48
N GLU A 391 15.99 16.46 -12.14
CA GLU A 391 14.62 16.69 -12.60
C GLU A 391 13.59 16.78 -11.45
N ARG A 392 13.84 16.08 -10.35
CA ARG A 392 12.94 16.06 -9.19
C ARG A 392 12.61 17.46 -8.67
N VAL A 393 13.59 18.35 -8.58
CA VAL A 393 13.39 19.72 -8.06
C VAL A 393 12.63 20.57 -9.05
N SER A 394 13.00 20.51 -10.34
CA SER A 394 12.31 21.28 -11.40
C SER A 394 10.87 20.81 -11.58
N TYR A 395 10.64 19.48 -11.53
CA TYR A 395 9.28 18.93 -11.64
C TYR A 395 8.42 19.26 -10.43
N ARG A 396 8.95 19.23 -9.21
CA ARG A 396 8.25 19.75 -8.04
C ARG A 396 7.85 21.21 -8.21
N THR A 397 8.71 22.04 -8.77
CA THR A 397 8.39 23.46 -9.03
C THR A 397 7.26 23.57 -10.04
N ARG A 398 7.29 22.81 -11.12
CA ARG A 398 6.15 22.73 -12.07
C ARG A 398 4.85 22.26 -11.40
N CYS A 399 4.92 21.30 -10.46
CA CYS A 399 3.74 20.89 -9.68
C CYS A 399 3.19 22.05 -8.82
N TRP A 400 4.05 22.87 -8.22
CA TRP A 400 3.63 24.03 -7.45
C TRP A 400 2.94 25.08 -8.34
N GLU A 401 3.54 25.42 -9.48
CA GLU A 401 3.00 26.35 -10.47
C GLU A 401 1.66 25.84 -11.03
N PHE A 402 1.58 24.54 -11.32
CA PHE A 402 0.36 23.88 -11.75
C PHE A 402 -0.77 24.01 -10.70
N LEU A 403 -0.48 23.75 -9.45
CA LEU A 403 -1.46 23.92 -8.37
C LEU A 403 -1.93 25.38 -8.27
N GLY A 404 -1.02 26.36 -8.37
CA GLY A 404 -1.36 27.79 -8.35
C GLY A 404 -2.26 28.20 -9.51
N SER A 405 -2.18 27.54 -10.67
CA SER A 405 -3.04 27.81 -11.81
C SER A 405 -4.42 27.12 -11.75
N HIS A 406 -4.58 26.11 -10.90
CA HIS A 406 -5.80 25.28 -10.79
C HIS A 406 -6.59 25.50 -9.51
N THR A 407 -6.02 26.23 -8.56
CA THR A 407 -6.66 26.50 -7.26
C THR A 407 -6.64 27.98 -6.97
N THR A 408 -7.61 28.43 -6.19
CA THR A 408 -7.65 29.79 -5.67
C THR A 408 -7.04 29.84 -4.27
N GLY A 409 -6.42 30.97 -3.91
CA GLY A 409 -5.84 31.17 -2.57
C GLY A 409 -4.40 30.70 -2.40
N LEU A 410 -3.87 29.95 -3.35
CA LEU A 410 -2.48 29.49 -3.27
C LEU A 410 -1.46 30.62 -3.52
N ASP A 411 -1.81 31.60 -4.35
CA ASP A 411 -0.97 32.79 -4.61
C ASP A 411 -0.73 33.61 -3.34
N GLU A 412 -1.71 33.67 -2.43
CA GLU A 412 -1.62 34.31 -1.13
C GLU A 412 -0.95 33.45 -0.07
N ALA A 413 -0.84 32.16 -0.33
CA ALA A 413 -0.21 31.21 0.58
C ALA A 413 1.31 31.36 0.53
N ARG A 414 1.93 31.17 1.67
CA ARG A 414 3.37 31.24 1.80
C ARG A 414 3.97 29.84 1.85
N LEU A 415 4.66 29.44 0.80
CA LEU A 415 5.44 28.19 0.80
C LEU A 415 6.60 28.32 1.79
N LEU A 416 6.56 27.51 2.86
CA LEU A 416 7.59 27.47 3.88
C LEU A 416 8.56 26.33 3.68
N PHE A 417 8.08 25.19 3.17
CA PHE A 417 8.87 24.00 2.95
C PHE A 417 8.30 23.20 1.77
N GLY A 418 9.17 22.55 1.01
CA GLY A 418 8.72 21.69 -0.07
C GLY A 418 9.82 20.73 -0.54
N PHE A 419 9.43 19.48 -0.73
CA PHE A 419 10.28 18.44 -1.30
C PHE A 419 9.45 17.51 -2.19
N ALA A 420 10.11 16.60 -2.88
CA ALA A 420 9.43 15.56 -3.63
C ALA A 420 10.24 14.27 -3.61
N ASP A 421 9.54 13.16 -3.70
CA ASP A 421 10.10 11.84 -3.94
C ASP A 421 9.65 11.33 -5.32
N SER A 422 10.61 11.01 -6.18
CA SER A 422 10.36 10.28 -7.42
C SER A 422 10.16 8.78 -7.15
N PRO A 423 9.66 7.98 -8.10
CA PRO A 423 9.59 6.53 -7.94
C PRO A 423 10.94 5.89 -7.56
N ARG A 424 12.05 6.46 -8.08
CA ARG A 424 13.41 6.02 -7.75
C ARG A 424 13.82 6.42 -6.32
N ASP A 425 13.40 7.59 -5.84
CA ASP A 425 13.66 8.00 -4.46
C ASP A 425 12.90 7.13 -3.47
N LEU A 426 11.66 6.75 -3.81
CA LEU A 426 10.88 5.82 -3.01
C LEU A 426 11.58 4.46 -2.88
N GLU A 427 12.15 3.90 -3.97
CA GLU A 427 12.94 2.66 -3.90
C GLU A 427 14.21 2.83 -3.05
N ARG A 428 14.92 3.95 -3.19
CA ARG A 428 16.11 4.24 -2.35
C ARG A 428 15.74 4.31 -0.88
N ARG A 429 14.59 4.88 -0.58
CA ARG A 429 14.08 5.05 0.78
C ARG A 429 13.51 3.74 1.33
N PHE A 430 12.71 3.04 0.53
CA PHE A 430 12.02 1.81 0.89
C PHE A 430 12.42 0.69 -0.08
N ARG A 431 13.35 -0.17 0.31
CA ARG A 431 13.84 -1.26 -0.55
C ARG A 431 12.72 -2.13 -1.15
N THR A 432 11.57 -2.17 -0.48
CA THR A 432 10.39 -2.93 -0.89
C THR A 432 9.60 -2.30 -2.03
N THR A 433 9.89 -1.06 -2.42
CA THR A 433 9.23 -0.37 -3.55
C THR A 433 10.08 -0.46 -4.82
N ARG A 434 10.60 -1.65 -5.10
CA ARG A 434 11.42 -1.93 -6.27
C ARG A 434 10.75 -1.45 -7.56
N GLY A 435 11.53 -0.78 -8.43
CA GLY A 435 11.02 -0.21 -9.68
C GLY A 435 9.91 0.84 -9.51
N GLY A 436 9.77 1.42 -8.32
CA GLY A 436 8.69 2.34 -7.97
C GLY A 436 7.34 1.63 -7.68
N SER A 437 7.31 0.30 -7.69
CA SER A 437 6.09 -0.48 -7.39
C SER A 437 5.80 -0.47 -5.89
N VAL A 438 4.88 0.38 -5.46
CA VAL A 438 4.51 0.54 -4.04
C VAL A 438 3.76 -0.68 -3.47
N ARG A 439 3.34 -1.62 -4.33
CA ARG A 439 2.64 -2.85 -3.97
C ARG A 439 3.57 -4.06 -3.87
N GLN A 440 4.87 -3.89 -4.09
CA GLN A 440 5.85 -4.98 -4.20
C GLN A 440 5.57 -5.95 -5.37
N GLY A 441 4.83 -5.55 -6.36
CA GLY A 441 4.46 -6.31 -7.55
C GLY A 441 3.07 -5.96 -8.07
N ALA A 442 2.86 -6.13 -9.37
CA ALA A 442 1.59 -5.84 -10.03
C ALA A 442 0.45 -6.73 -9.50
N LEU A 443 -0.77 -6.19 -9.45
CA LEU A 443 -1.99 -6.91 -9.04
C LEU A 443 -2.69 -7.59 -10.25
N ILE A 444 -1.91 -8.21 -11.13
CA ILE A 444 -2.43 -8.96 -12.26
C ILE A 444 -2.97 -10.33 -11.81
N ARG A 445 -3.87 -10.93 -12.59
CA ARG A 445 -4.52 -12.20 -12.24
C ARG A 445 -3.52 -13.29 -11.82
N GLU A 446 -2.44 -13.44 -12.57
CA GLU A 446 -1.40 -14.46 -12.35
C GLU A 446 -0.56 -14.20 -11.09
N GLN A 447 -0.60 -12.97 -10.57
CA GLN A 447 0.13 -12.56 -9.36
C GLN A 447 -0.81 -12.19 -8.21
N THR A 448 -1.95 -12.88 -8.11
CA THR A 448 -2.90 -12.74 -6.99
C THR A 448 -3.22 -14.11 -6.40
N PHE A 449 -3.76 -14.15 -5.21
CA PHE A 449 -4.09 -15.37 -4.47
C PHE A 449 -2.91 -16.34 -4.40
N THR A 450 -3.09 -17.61 -4.84
CA THR A 450 -2.01 -18.62 -4.86
C THR A 450 -0.89 -18.28 -5.85
N GLY A 451 -1.10 -17.41 -6.82
CA GLY A 451 -0.04 -16.93 -7.71
C GLY A 451 0.88 -15.85 -7.09
N ARG A 452 0.70 -15.49 -5.82
CA ARG A 452 1.47 -14.43 -5.18
C ARG A 452 2.37 -14.93 -4.05
N PRO A 453 3.68 -15.11 -4.24
CA PRO A 453 4.43 -15.03 -5.51
C PRO A 453 4.42 -16.34 -6.31
N HIS A 454 4.08 -17.44 -5.68
CA HIS A 454 4.02 -18.80 -6.22
C HIS A 454 3.07 -19.64 -5.36
N ALA A 455 2.47 -20.70 -5.91
CA ALA A 455 1.51 -21.53 -5.19
C ALA A 455 2.07 -22.07 -3.86
N ASP A 456 3.34 -22.46 -3.85
CA ASP A 456 4.00 -23.01 -2.66
C ASP A 456 4.40 -21.93 -1.63
N CYS A 457 4.13 -20.65 -1.90
CA CYS A 457 4.53 -19.56 -1.02
C CYS A 457 3.37 -18.65 -0.62
N SER A 458 2.21 -18.84 -1.19
CA SER A 458 1.13 -17.86 -1.13
C SER A 458 0.51 -17.66 0.27
N ASP A 459 0.55 -18.69 1.12
CA ASP A 459 0.07 -18.64 2.51
C ASP A 459 1.14 -18.11 3.49
N GLY A 460 2.26 -17.67 2.98
CA GLY A 460 3.42 -17.18 3.74
C GLY A 460 4.51 -18.24 3.93
N ARG A 461 4.24 -19.53 3.85
CA ARG A 461 5.26 -20.57 3.89
C ARG A 461 6.11 -20.55 2.63
N THR A 462 7.27 -21.18 2.66
CA THR A 462 8.08 -21.45 1.46
C THR A 462 8.55 -22.88 1.47
N PRO A 463 8.96 -23.46 0.31
CA PRO A 463 9.63 -24.76 0.25
C PRO A 463 10.99 -24.82 0.96
N ILE A 464 11.50 -23.69 1.45
CA ILE A 464 12.71 -23.62 2.27
C ILE A 464 12.28 -23.73 3.72
N ASP A 465 12.63 -24.80 4.39
CA ASP A 465 12.23 -25.07 5.77
C ASP A 465 12.46 -23.87 6.68
N SER A 466 11.44 -23.51 7.47
CA SER A 466 11.47 -22.40 8.44
C SER A 466 11.72 -21.01 7.84
N LEU A 467 11.62 -20.84 6.51
CA LEU A 467 11.61 -19.53 5.85
C LEU A 467 10.18 -19.16 5.43
N TYR A 468 9.75 -17.97 5.80
CA TYR A 468 8.41 -17.44 5.51
C TYR A 468 8.46 -16.10 4.81
N LEU A 469 7.37 -15.77 4.11
CA LEU A 469 7.13 -14.45 3.51
C LEU A 469 5.95 -13.77 4.19
N ALA A 470 6.05 -12.45 4.41
CA ALA A 470 5.00 -11.65 5.05
C ALA A 470 4.79 -10.27 4.41
N GLY A 471 5.47 -9.98 3.31
CA GLY A 471 5.43 -8.67 2.64
C GLY A 471 4.20 -8.44 1.76
N GLY A 472 4.24 -7.39 0.96
CA GLY A 472 3.26 -7.16 -0.11
C GLY A 472 3.43 -8.12 -1.29
N GLY A 473 4.56 -8.82 -1.39
CA GLY A 473 4.85 -9.83 -2.39
C GLY A 473 4.19 -11.20 -2.12
N VAL A 474 3.44 -11.36 -1.04
CA VAL A 474 2.64 -12.54 -0.71
C VAL A 474 1.17 -12.16 -0.57
N HIS A 475 0.26 -13.16 -0.63
CA HIS A 475 -1.17 -12.90 -0.39
C HIS A 475 -1.40 -12.12 0.93
N PRO A 476 -2.29 -11.11 0.96
CA PRO A 476 -3.19 -10.66 -0.11
C PRO A 476 -2.57 -9.66 -1.10
N GLY A 477 -1.39 -9.10 -0.82
CA GLY A 477 -0.73 -8.16 -1.71
C GLY A 477 -1.33 -6.74 -1.73
N ILE A 478 -2.27 -6.43 -0.84
CA ILE A 478 -2.90 -5.12 -0.71
C ILE A 478 -2.15 -4.28 0.32
N PRO A 479 -1.51 -3.15 -0.07
CA PRO A 479 -0.79 -2.29 0.85
C PRO A 479 -1.69 -1.78 1.98
N GLY A 480 -1.21 -1.84 3.21
CA GLY A 480 -1.94 -1.33 4.36
C GLY A 480 -3.04 -2.23 4.92
N SER A 481 -3.30 -3.39 4.31
CA SER A 481 -4.23 -4.38 4.85
C SER A 481 -3.68 -5.11 6.08
N LEU A 482 -2.36 -5.12 6.27
CA LEU A 482 -1.64 -5.91 7.29
C LEU A 482 -1.80 -7.43 7.12
N GLY A 483 -2.53 -7.87 6.09
CA GLY A 483 -2.91 -9.26 5.87
C GLY A 483 -1.71 -10.19 5.67
N GLY A 484 -0.65 -9.76 4.97
CA GLY A 484 0.55 -10.56 4.80
C GLY A 484 1.23 -10.89 6.13
N GLY A 485 1.34 -9.92 7.04
CA GLY A 485 1.88 -10.12 8.39
C GLY A 485 1.00 -11.00 9.27
N TYR A 486 -0.32 -10.79 9.20
CA TYR A 486 -1.32 -11.58 9.92
C TYR A 486 -1.31 -13.06 9.50
N ASN A 487 -1.35 -13.33 8.19
CA ASN A 487 -1.36 -14.69 7.64
C ASN A 487 -0.04 -15.42 7.92
N ALA A 488 1.10 -14.73 7.76
CA ALA A 488 2.42 -15.31 8.09
C ALA A 488 2.54 -15.65 9.58
N ALA A 489 2.06 -14.78 10.48
CA ALA A 489 2.06 -15.08 11.91
C ALA A 489 1.26 -16.35 12.23
N ARG A 490 0.10 -16.53 11.57
CA ARG A 490 -0.69 -17.75 11.72
C ARG A 490 0.05 -18.99 11.25
N ALA A 491 0.69 -18.93 10.08
CA ALA A 491 1.47 -20.03 9.54
C ALA A 491 2.64 -20.42 10.46
N VAL A 492 3.42 -19.43 10.91
CA VAL A 492 4.56 -19.62 11.83
C VAL A 492 4.11 -20.20 13.18
N CYS A 493 3.01 -19.69 13.77
CA CYS A 493 2.47 -20.24 15.02
C CYS A 493 2.10 -21.72 14.87
N SER A 494 1.42 -22.09 13.78
CA SER A 494 1.05 -23.47 13.49
C SER A 494 2.28 -24.38 13.42
N ASP A 495 3.30 -23.97 12.67
CA ASP A 495 4.48 -24.81 12.39
C ASP A 495 5.44 -24.89 13.58
N LEU A 496 5.49 -23.85 14.42
CA LEU A 496 6.26 -23.87 15.68
C LEU A 496 5.49 -24.52 16.86
N GLY A 497 4.24 -24.95 16.66
CA GLY A 497 3.40 -25.50 17.72
C GLY A 497 3.05 -24.49 18.81
N LEU A 498 3.01 -23.19 18.47
CA LEU A 498 2.61 -22.14 19.40
C LEU A 498 1.09 -22.04 19.47
N GLU A 499 0.56 -21.80 20.66
CA GLU A 499 -0.87 -21.56 20.83
C GLU A 499 -1.27 -20.22 20.19
N ARG A 500 -2.20 -20.28 19.23
CA ARG A 500 -2.78 -19.09 18.61
C ARG A 500 -3.76 -18.41 19.59
N TRP A 501 -3.37 -17.29 20.16
CA TRP A 501 -4.13 -16.55 21.17
C TRP A 501 -5.29 -15.70 20.60
N TRP A 502 -5.35 -15.51 19.25
CA TRP A 502 -6.40 -14.73 18.59
C TRP A 502 -7.36 -15.63 17.79
N PRO A 503 -8.67 -15.33 17.78
CA PRO A 503 -9.66 -16.06 17.00
C PRO A 503 -9.54 -15.73 15.51
N ASP A 504 -10.28 -16.44 14.68
CA ASP A 504 -10.51 -15.98 13.32
C ASP A 504 -11.33 -14.67 13.36
N PRO A 505 -11.12 -13.73 12.43
CA PRO A 505 -11.90 -12.50 12.39
C PRO A 505 -13.38 -12.78 12.18
N ALA A 506 -14.27 -12.03 12.86
CA ALA A 506 -15.70 -12.19 12.72
C ALA A 506 -16.20 -12.10 11.27
N ILE A 507 -15.54 -11.27 10.44
CA ILE A 507 -15.83 -11.17 8.99
C ILE A 507 -15.53 -12.49 8.25
N VAL A 508 -14.52 -13.23 8.70
CA VAL A 508 -14.15 -14.54 8.13
C VAL A 508 -15.13 -15.61 8.57
N GLU A 509 -15.52 -15.61 9.86
CA GLU A 509 -16.52 -16.54 10.39
C GLU A 509 -17.86 -16.35 9.67
N HIS A 510 -18.33 -15.11 9.57
CA HIS A 510 -19.54 -14.79 8.84
C HIS A 510 -19.49 -15.21 7.36
N ALA A 511 -18.39 -14.94 6.68
CA ALA A 511 -18.24 -15.31 5.27
C ALA A 511 -18.27 -16.83 5.04
N ARG A 512 -17.78 -17.62 6.01
CA ARG A 512 -17.93 -19.10 5.98
C ARG A 512 -19.38 -19.53 6.16
N GLU A 513 -20.09 -18.92 7.13
CA GLU A 513 -21.50 -19.24 7.40
C GLU A 513 -22.40 -19.00 6.18
N VAL A 514 -22.13 -17.94 5.42
CA VAL A 514 -22.91 -17.59 4.23
C VAL A 514 -22.36 -18.17 2.93
N GLY A 515 -21.30 -19.00 3.00
CA GLY A 515 -20.74 -19.70 1.84
C GLY A 515 -19.93 -18.85 0.87
N LEU A 516 -19.42 -17.69 1.31
CA LEU A 516 -18.58 -16.79 0.49
C LEU A 516 -17.10 -17.18 0.44
N LEU A 517 -16.66 -18.10 1.30
CA LEU A 517 -15.27 -18.57 1.30
C LEU A 517 -15.19 -19.98 0.74
N PRO A 518 -14.20 -20.25 -0.14
CA PRO A 518 -13.87 -21.61 -0.53
C PRO A 518 -13.50 -22.48 0.68
N GLU A 519 -13.81 -23.77 0.63
CA GLU A 519 -13.33 -24.72 1.63
C GLU A 519 -11.80 -24.83 1.52
N VAL A 520 -11.11 -24.49 2.59
CA VAL A 520 -9.66 -24.64 2.67
C VAL A 520 -9.36 -26.05 3.17
N HIS A 521 -8.95 -26.94 2.29
CA HIS A 521 -8.39 -28.22 2.70
C HIS A 521 -6.98 -27.97 3.24
N ILE A 522 -6.85 -27.82 4.56
CA ILE A 522 -5.53 -27.80 5.22
C ILE A 522 -5.00 -29.22 5.15
N ALA A 523 -4.05 -29.46 4.24
CA ALA A 523 -3.30 -30.71 4.13
C ALA A 523 -2.28 -30.83 5.26
#